data_f5ba1f25f4bcfa591fc8e01e51e0567d
#
_entry.id   f5ba1f25f4bcfa591fc8e01e51e0567d
#
_cell.length_a   1.000
_cell.length_b   1.000
_cell.length_c   1.000
_cell.angle_alpha   90.00
_cell.angle_beta   90.00
_cell.angle_gamma   90.00
#
_symmetry.space_group_name_H-M   'P 1'
#
loop_
_entity.id
_entity.type
_entity.pdbx_description
1 polymer ?
#
loop_
_entity_poly.entity_id
_entity_poly.type
_entity_poly.pdbx_seq_one_letter_code
_entity_poly.pdbx_strand_id
1 'polypeptide(L)'
;MSSIVLNILFASSLVLATSAGTVPAHGPRWRAATEPELRKLIPARAPVVKENIETEFRTASGVTDGRGKFIAGVVMITAGYSAEGKYSHFFITQAPLKLGTMPLAPGEYVFGYQRIDNDLIRVSFYRASNGEAIGTVDARVNRKSSMVRSLLISPPIDGRASIQLGRFFFEYTVA
;
A
#
# COMPACT_ATOMS: atom_id res chain seq x y z
N MET A 1 -92.00 -7.87 -0.34
CA MET A 1 -90.95 -8.61 0.43
C MET A 1 -89.71 -8.53 -0.41
N SER A 2 -88.80 -7.58 -0.13
CA SER A 2 -87.62 -7.33 -0.88
C SER A 2 -86.42 -7.78 -0.07
N SER A 3 -85.62 -8.70 -0.61
CA SER A 3 -84.38 -9.12 -0.02
C SER A 3 -83.22 -8.30 -0.64
N ILE A 4 -82.57 -7.57 0.23
CA ILE A 4 -81.37 -6.81 -0.13
C ILE A 4 -80.15 -7.73 0.06
N VAL A 5 -79.39 -8.02 -1.03
CA VAL A 5 -78.13 -8.76 -0.99
C VAL A 5 -77.00 -7.73 -0.87
N LEU A 6 -76.33 -7.74 0.26
CA LEU A 6 -75.16 -6.88 0.53
C LEU A 6 -73.87 -7.56 0.00
N ASN A 7 -73.29 -7.04 -1.12
CA ASN A 7 -72.02 -7.45 -1.65
C ASN A 7 -70.87 -6.77 -0.90
N ILE A 8 -70.06 -7.53 -0.15
CA ILE A 8 -68.88 -7.05 0.50
C ILE A 8 -67.70 -7.31 -0.47
N LEU A 9 -67.15 -6.23 -1.02
CA LEU A 9 -65.90 -6.26 -1.79
C LEU A 9 -64.71 -6.29 -0.83
N PHE A 10 -64.00 -7.41 -0.79
CA PHE A 10 -62.67 -7.51 -0.15
C PHE A 10 -61.60 -6.94 -1.09
N ALA A 11 -61.06 -5.77 -0.79
CA ALA A 11 -59.90 -5.23 -1.45
C ALA A 11 -58.63 -5.84 -0.84
N SER A 12 -58.01 -6.79 -1.53
CA SER A 12 -56.71 -7.33 -1.14
C SER A 12 -55.60 -6.37 -1.55
N SER A 13 -55.02 -5.66 -0.58
CA SER A 13 -53.84 -4.83 -0.79
C SER A 13 -52.58 -5.71 -0.85
N LEU A 14 -52.04 -5.86 -2.05
CA LEU A 14 -50.76 -6.55 -2.27
C LEU A 14 -49.60 -5.59 -1.91
N VAL A 15 -49.00 -5.80 -0.74
CA VAL A 15 -47.79 -5.06 -0.32
C VAL A 15 -46.58 -5.71 -1.03
N LEU A 16 -46.06 -5.04 -2.06
CA LEU A 16 -44.76 -5.40 -2.64
C LEU A 16 -43.67 -4.95 -1.66
N ALA A 17 -43.07 -5.91 -0.97
CA ALA A 17 -41.86 -5.68 -0.21
C ALA A 17 -40.67 -5.58 -1.19
N THR A 18 -40.22 -4.37 -1.49
CA THR A 18 -38.93 -4.12 -2.18
C THR A 18 -37.80 -4.46 -1.25
N SER A 19 -37.19 -5.65 -1.40
CA SER A 19 -35.94 -5.98 -0.75
C SER A 19 -34.84 -5.13 -1.37
N ALA A 20 -34.46 -4.04 -0.69
CA ALA A 20 -33.24 -3.30 -1.00
C ALA A 20 -32.04 -4.24 -0.75
N GLY A 21 -31.54 -4.84 -1.82
CA GLY A 21 -30.29 -5.61 -1.77
C GLY A 21 -29.17 -4.69 -1.31
N THR A 22 -28.67 -4.91 -0.10
CA THR A 22 -27.45 -4.28 0.39
C THR A 22 -26.30 -4.73 -0.51
N VAL A 23 -25.89 -3.87 -1.44
CA VAL A 23 -24.64 -4.03 -2.18
C VAL A 23 -23.53 -4.02 -1.14
N PRO A 24 -22.72 -5.07 -0.99
CA PRO A 24 -21.62 -5.05 -0.05
C PRO A 24 -20.70 -3.90 -0.46
N ALA A 25 -20.47 -2.96 0.46
CA ALA A 25 -19.51 -1.89 0.26
C ALA A 25 -18.13 -2.54 0.10
N HIS A 26 -17.69 -2.73 -1.14
CA HIS A 26 -16.33 -3.14 -1.42
C HIS A 26 -15.42 -2.04 -0.87
N GLY A 27 -14.58 -2.40 0.10
CA GLY A 27 -13.53 -1.53 0.61
C GLY A 27 -12.68 -0.95 -0.55
N PRO A 28 -11.83 0.03 -0.30
CA PRO A 28 -11.04 0.68 -1.35
C PRO A 28 -10.25 -0.39 -2.13
N ARG A 29 -10.49 -0.42 -3.44
CA ARG A 29 -9.84 -1.40 -4.33
C ARG A 29 -8.47 -0.86 -4.72
N TRP A 30 -7.45 -1.28 -4.02
CA TRP A 30 -6.07 -0.95 -4.32
C TRP A 30 -5.65 -1.51 -5.68
N ARG A 31 -4.94 -0.70 -6.46
CA ARG A 31 -4.34 -1.07 -7.75
C ARG A 31 -2.93 -0.52 -7.86
N ALA A 32 -2.17 -1.04 -8.82
CA ALA A 32 -0.90 -0.42 -9.17
C ALA A 32 -1.13 1.05 -9.60
N ALA A 33 -0.29 1.93 -9.09
CA ALA A 33 -0.28 3.33 -9.51
C ALA A 33 0.34 3.43 -10.92
N THR A 34 -0.22 4.30 -11.73
CA THR A 34 0.31 4.59 -13.08
C THR A 34 1.56 5.47 -13.00
N GLU A 35 2.38 5.47 -14.04
CA GLU A 35 3.56 6.33 -14.10
C GLU A 35 3.24 7.83 -13.91
N PRO A 36 2.20 8.42 -14.54
CA PRO A 36 1.83 9.80 -14.29
C PRO A 36 1.41 10.09 -12.83
N GLU A 37 0.77 9.12 -12.15
CA GLU A 37 0.43 9.25 -10.74
C GLU A 37 1.69 9.25 -9.86
N LEU A 38 2.62 8.34 -10.12
CA LEU A 38 3.90 8.27 -9.41
C LEU A 38 4.76 9.51 -9.64
N ARG A 39 4.77 10.08 -10.86
CA ARG A 39 5.50 11.34 -11.16
C ARG A 39 4.98 12.55 -10.39
N LYS A 40 3.70 12.57 -10.04
CA LYS A 40 3.12 13.64 -9.22
C LYS A 40 3.45 13.48 -7.73
N LEU A 41 3.70 12.25 -7.29
CA LEU A 41 3.90 11.92 -5.88
C LEU A 41 5.38 11.88 -5.50
N ILE A 42 6.23 11.28 -6.34
CA ILE A 42 7.65 11.05 -6.05
C ILE A 42 8.46 12.26 -6.53
N PRO A 43 9.16 12.97 -5.64
CA PRO A 43 10.00 14.08 -6.04
C PRO A 43 11.23 13.60 -6.82
N ALA A 44 11.75 14.40 -7.75
CA ALA A 44 13.00 14.13 -8.45
C ALA A 44 14.20 14.06 -7.49
N ARG A 45 14.11 14.77 -6.36
CA ARG A 45 15.06 14.72 -5.26
C ARG A 45 14.30 14.54 -3.96
N ALA A 46 14.54 13.43 -3.27
CA ALA A 46 13.92 13.10 -2.00
C ALA A 46 14.52 13.96 -0.87
N PRO A 47 13.69 14.62 -0.06
CA PRO A 47 14.18 15.32 1.12
C PRO A 47 14.56 14.29 2.20
N VAL A 48 15.82 14.23 2.58
CA VAL A 48 16.33 13.30 3.59
C VAL A 48 17.16 14.06 4.61
N VAL A 49 16.63 14.27 5.81
CA VAL A 49 17.24 15.05 6.89
C VAL A 49 17.57 16.47 6.41
N LYS A 50 18.82 16.77 6.08
CA LYS A 50 19.28 18.07 5.58
C LYS A 50 19.70 18.05 4.11
N GLU A 51 19.50 16.94 3.44
CA GLU A 51 19.94 16.69 2.06
C GLU A 51 18.75 16.50 1.12
N ASN A 52 18.99 16.71 -0.17
CA ASN A 52 18.06 16.39 -1.25
C ASN A 52 18.73 15.35 -2.15
N ILE A 53 18.34 14.09 -2.01
CA ILE A 53 18.97 12.94 -2.69
C ILE A 53 18.22 12.65 -3.98
N GLU A 54 18.94 12.54 -5.09
CA GLU A 54 18.37 12.25 -6.40
C GLU A 54 17.68 10.88 -6.43
N THR A 55 16.50 10.80 -7.05
CA THR A 55 15.73 9.56 -7.16
C THR A 55 15.87 8.95 -8.54
N GLU A 56 16.04 7.62 -8.62
CA GLU A 56 16.04 6.86 -9.87
C GLU A 56 14.60 6.47 -10.23
N PHE A 57 13.89 7.39 -10.88
CA PHE A 57 12.44 7.24 -11.13
C PHE A 57 12.07 5.95 -11.90
N ARG A 58 12.97 5.38 -12.72
CA ARG A 58 12.70 4.10 -13.41
C ARG A 58 12.48 2.92 -12.44
N THR A 59 12.88 3.07 -11.19
CA THR A 59 12.65 2.08 -10.14
C THR A 59 11.38 2.34 -9.32
N ALA A 60 10.66 3.43 -9.63
CA ALA A 60 9.47 3.81 -8.90
C ALA A 60 8.40 2.73 -8.98
N SER A 61 7.83 2.41 -7.84
CA SER A 61 6.72 1.49 -7.70
C SER A 61 5.73 2.00 -6.66
N GLY A 62 4.45 1.74 -6.86
CA GLY A 62 3.45 2.14 -5.90
C GLY A 62 2.06 1.65 -6.24
N VAL A 63 1.16 1.85 -5.29
CA VAL A 63 -0.25 1.48 -5.36
C VAL A 63 -1.12 2.63 -4.89
N THR A 64 -2.36 2.67 -5.37
CA THR A 64 -3.36 3.67 -4.97
C THR A 64 -4.69 3.01 -4.69
N ASP A 65 -5.46 3.59 -3.77
CA ASP A 65 -6.85 3.20 -3.50
C ASP A 65 -7.85 3.81 -4.52
N GLY A 66 -7.35 4.60 -5.48
CA GLY A 66 -8.15 5.33 -6.45
C GLY A 66 -8.96 6.49 -5.87
N ARG A 67 -8.80 6.80 -4.58
CA ARG A 67 -9.49 7.88 -3.85
C ARG A 67 -8.52 8.93 -3.30
N GLY A 68 -7.27 8.91 -3.77
CA GLY A 68 -6.26 9.89 -3.43
C GLY A 68 -5.22 9.41 -2.40
N LYS A 69 -5.29 8.17 -1.92
CA LYS A 69 -4.23 7.60 -1.08
C LYS A 69 -3.26 6.78 -1.91
N PHE A 70 -1.98 6.93 -1.59
CA PHE A 70 -0.89 6.22 -2.24
C PHE A 70 0.03 5.56 -1.22
N ILE A 71 0.64 4.47 -1.66
CA ILE A 71 1.81 3.85 -1.04
C ILE A 71 2.82 3.69 -2.17
N ALA A 72 3.95 4.37 -2.09
CA ALA A 72 4.92 4.38 -3.18
C ALA A 72 6.35 4.43 -2.66
N GLY A 73 7.27 4.01 -3.49
CA GLY A 73 8.69 4.09 -3.19
C GLY A 73 9.54 4.17 -4.45
N VAL A 74 10.79 4.54 -4.27
CA VAL A 74 11.76 4.70 -5.33
C VAL A 74 13.17 4.48 -4.78
N VAL A 75 14.07 3.97 -5.61
CA VAL A 75 15.51 3.90 -5.27
C VAL A 75 16.12 5.30 -5.33
N MET A 76 16.98 5.63 -4.37
CA MET A 76 17.77 6.86 -4.35
C MET A 76 19.19 6.61 -4.84
N ILE A 77 19.77 7.59 -5.51
CA ILE A 77 21.18 7.57 -5.94
C ILE A 77 22.01 8.09 -4.77
N THR A 78 22.48 7.18 -3.92
CA THR A 78 23.17 7.50 -2.67
C THR A 78 24.63 7.08 -2.75
N ALA A 79 25.54 8.01 -2.92
CA ALA A 79 26.97 7.75 -2.75
C ALA A 79 27.29 7.68 -1.25
N GLY A 80 27.70 6.52 -0.73
CA GLY A 80 28.09 6.33 0.66
C GLY A 80 27.01 5.80 1.61
N TYR A 81 25.78 6.33 1.55
CA TYR A 81 24.69 5.89 2.45
C TYR A 81 24.24 4.44 2.23
N SER A 82 24.26 3.96 0.98
CA SER A 82 23.90 2.58 0.67
C SER A 82 24.91 1.57 1.21
N ALA A 83 26.18 1.93 1.30
CA ALA A 83 27.24 1.07 1.86
C ALA A 83 27.02 0.78 3.35
N GLU A 84 26.43 1.73 4.08
CA GLU A 84 26.04 1.57 5.47
C GLU A 84 24.66 0.89 5.63
N GLY A 85 23.96 0.60 4.53
CA GLY A 85 22.62 0.02 4.55
C GLY A 85 21.54 0.94 5.13
N LYS A 86 21.84 2.25 5.24
CA LYS A 86 21.00 3.18 5.99
C LYS A 86 19.91 3.83 5.13
N TYR A 87 20.29 4.38 3.98
CA TYR A 87 19.35 5.08 3.10
C TYR A 87 19.59 4.64 1.65
N SER A 88 18.74 3.81 1.11
CA SER A 88 18.80 3.42 -0.31
C SER A 88 17.49 3.65 -1.05
N HIS A 89 16.40 3.82 -0.31
CA HIS A 89 15.07 3.99 -0.89
C HIS A 89 14.32 5.11 -0.17
N PHE A 90 13.56 5.89 -0.93
CA PHE A 90 12.56 6.81 -0.42
C PHE A 90 11.19 6.15 -0.49
N PHE A 91 10.38 6.30 0.55
CA PHE A 91 9.09 5.64 0.69
C PHE A 91 8.04 6.60 1.24
N ILE A 92 6.89 6.65 0.58
CA ILE A 92 5.76 7.49 0.96
C ILE A 92 4.57 6.59 1.23
N THR A 93 3.90 6.80 2.35
CA THR A 93 2.58 6.21 2.60
C THR A 93 1.59 7.27 3.05
N GLN A 94 0.41 7.29 2.43
CA GLN A 94 -0.72 8.15 2.79
C GLN A 94 -1.82 7.37 3.50
N ALA A 95 -1.59 6.07 3.77
CA ALA A 95 -2.43 5.23 4.58
C ALA A 95 -1.60 4.64 5.74
N PRO A 96 -2.20 4.38 6.90
CA PRO A 96 -1.52 3.64 7.96
C PRO A 96 -1.23 2.22 7.50
N LEU A 97 0.00 1.75 7.73
CA LEU A 97 0.47 0.42 7.36
C LEU A 97 0.94 -0.35 8.58
N LYS A 98 1.02 -1.66 8.41
CA LYS A 98 1.78 -2.54 9.28
C LYS A 98 2.74 -3.36 8.41
N LEU A 99 4.04 -3.21 8.64
CA LEU A 99 5.11 -3.94 7.94
C LEU A 99 5.57 -5.09 8.84
N GLY A 100 5.13 -6.31 8.52
CA GLY A 100 5.25 -7.40 9.49
C GLY A 100 4.53 -7.06 10.81
N THR A 101 5.29 -6.86 11.90
CA THR A 101 4.73 -6.41 13.20
C THR A 101 4.87 -4.91 13.45
N MET A 102 5.65 -4.19 12.62
CA MET A 102 5.96 -2.78 12.80
C MET A 102 4.84 -1.88 12.25
N PRO A 103 4.18 -1.03 13.07
CA PRO A 103 3.23 -0.04 12.59
C PRO A 103 3.96 1.12 11.91
N LEU A 104 3.39 1.63 10.83
CA LEU A 104 3.90 2.78 10.09
C LEU A 104 2.77 3.77 9.83
N ALA A 105 2.83 4.94 10.43
CA ALA A 105 1.87 6.02 10.22
C ALA A 105 2.01 6.60 8.79
N PRO A 106 1.00 7.32 8.27
CA PRO A 106 1.16 8.10 7.06
C PRO A 106 2.33 9.08 7.19
N GLY A 107 3.16 9.18 6.13
CA GLY A 107 4.34 10.02 6.13
C GLY A 107 5.37 9.64 5.07
N GLU A 108 6.51 10.31 5.16
CA GLU A 108 7.67 10.10 4.30
C GLU A 108 8.79 9.44 5.08
N TYR A 109 9.37 8.41 4.50
CA TYR A 109 10.36 7.55 5.11
C TYR A 109 11.52 7.30 4.16
N VAL A 110 12.64 6.95 4.73
CA VAL A 110 13.75 6.35 4.00
C VAL A 110 14.04 4.99 4.61
N PHE A 111 14.47 4.06 3.79
CA PHE A 111 14.94 2.78 4.30
C PHE A 111 16.16 2.29 3.54
N GLY A 112 16.91 1.46 4.20
CA GLY A 112 17.99 0.69 3.64
C GLY A 112 17.93 -0.73 4.17
N TYR A 113 18.87 -1.57 3.74
CA TYR A 113 18.91 -2.96 4.18
C TYR A 113 20.33 -3.47 4.34
N GLN A 114 20.49 -4.41 5.24
CA GLN A 114 21.72 -5.17 5.43
C GLN A 114 21.45 -6.64 5.18
N ARG A 115 22.38 -7.30 4.50
CA ARG A 115 22.32 -8.75 4.33
C ARG A 115 22.68 -9.43 5.65
N ILE A 116 21.79 -10.31 6.12
CA ILE A 116 22.02 -11.15 7.28
C ILE A 116 22.62 -12.50 6.83
N ASP A 117 21.98 -13.11 5.81
CA ASP A 117 22.44 -14.33 5.17
C ASP A 117 22.02 -14.40 3.70
N ASN A 118 22.10 -15.58 3.07
CA ASN A 118 21.73 -15.75 1.66
C ASN A 118 20.25 -15.61 1.38
N ASP A 119 19.39 -15.86 2.38
CA ASP A 119 17.94 -15.90 2.24
C ASP A 119 17.23 -14.78 3.04
N LEU A 120 18.00 -13.95 3.76
CA LEU A 120 17.49 -12.93 4.66
C LEU A 120 18.23 -11.60 4.53
N ILE A 121 17.47 -10.52 4.39
CA ILE A 121 17.94 -9.15 4.62
C ILE A 121 17.10 -8.51 5.73
N ARG A 122 17.70 -7.62 6.49
CA ARG A 122 17.02 -6.75 7.45
C ARG A 122 16.86 -5.36 6.87
N VAL A 123 15.62 -4.91 6.76
CA VAL A 123 15.25 -3.59 6.24
C VAL A 123 14.99 -2.66 7.42
N SER A 124 15.69 -1.53 7.48
CA SER A 124 15.58 -0.54 8.54
C SER A 124 14.89 0.71 8.01
N PHE A 125 13.82 1.14 8.67
CA PHE A 125 13.05 2.33 8.31
C PHE A 125 13.37 3.50 9.21
N TYR A 126 13.47 4.68 8.61
CA TYR A 126 13.73 5.95 9.27
C TYR A 126 12.77 7.01 8.75
N ARG A 127 12.42 7.98 9.58
CA ARG A 127 11.67 9.16 9.16
C ARG A 127 12.52 10.01 8.22
N ALA A 128 12.01 10.37 7.06
CA ALA A 128 12.79 11.13 6.07
C ALA A 128 13.20 12.49 6.58
N SER A 129 12.33 13.19 7.31
CA SER A 129 12.55 14.58 7.75
C SER A 129 13.67 14.75 8.79
N ASN A 130 13.94 13.76 9.63
CA ASN A 130 14.88 13.89 10.76
C ASN A 130 15.81 12.69 10.97
N GLY A 131 15.64 11.61 10.20
CA GLY A 131 16.45 10.40 10.32
C GLY A 131 16.16 9.55 11.58
N GLU A 132 15.04 9.82 12.27
CA GLU A 132 14.60 9.04 13.43
C GLU A 132 14.35 7.58 13.03
N ALA A 133 14.93 6.64 13.77
CA ALA A 133 14.72 5.22 13.55
C ALA A 133 13.29 4.82 13.94
N ILE A 134 12.55 4.23 13.01
CA ILE A 134 11.18 3.76 13.22
C ILE A 134 11.17 2.30 13.65
N GLY A 135 11.97 1.47 12.99
CA GLY A 135 12.06 0.04 13.27
C GLY A 135 12.60 -0.76 12.10
N THR A 136 12.51 -2.07 12.23
CA THR A 136 13.04 -3.00 11.24
C THR A 136 12.01 -4.05 10.84
N VAL A 137 12.17 -4.57 9.62
CA VAL A 137 11.43 -5.72 9.12
C VAL A 137 12.38 -6.66 8.40
N ASP A 138 12.24 -7.95 8.61
CA ASP A 138 13.02 -8.97 7.92
C ASP A 138 12.36 -9.33 6.58
N ALA A 139 13.12 -9.25 5.49
CA ALA A 139 12.70 -9.64 4.15
C ALA A 139 13.41 -10.95 3.74
N ARG A 140 12.63 -11.91 3.24
CA ARG A 140 13.10 -13.25 2.90
C ARG A 140 12.98 -13.52 1.41
N VAL A 141 13.83 -14.41 0.91
CA VAL A 141 13.78 -14.87 -0.48
C VAL A 141 12.49 -15.64 -0.72
N ASN A 142 11.75 -15.25 -1.76
CA ASN A 142 10.67 -16.04 -2.29
C ASN A 142 11.18 -16.91 -3.46
N ARG A 143 11.46 -18.18 -3.18
CA ARG A 143 11.99 -19.14 -4.18
C ARG A 143 10.99 -19.50 -5.28
N LYS A 144 9.70 -19.14 -5.13
CA LYS A 144 8.67 -19.34 -6.16
C LYS A 144 8.66 -18.22 -7.19
N SER A 145 9.28 -17.07 -6.88
CA SER A 145 9.39 -15.93 -7.81
C SER A 145 10.74 -15.98 -8.52
N SER A 146 10.72 -16.07 -9.84
CA SER A 146 11.91 -15.94 -10.69
C SER A 146 12.25 -14.50 -11.05
N MET A 147 11.33 -13.56 -10.79
CA MET A 147 11.48 -12.18 -11.19
C MET A 147 12.21 -11.37 -10.12
N VAL A 148 13.31 -10.72 -10.52
CA VAL A 148 14.07 -9.78 -9.67
C VAL A 148 13.68 -8.36 -10.04
N ARG A 149 13.27 -7.55 -9.05
CA ARG A 149 12.91 -6.14 -9.21
C ARG A 149 13.69 -5.29 -8.22
N SER A 150 14.17 -4.12 -8.63
CA SER A 150 14.83 -3.18 -7.70
C SER A 150 13.90 -2.82 -6.55
N LEU A 151 12.65 -2.49 -6.88
CA LEU A 151 11.54 -2.28 -5.96
C LEU A 151 10.24 -2.66 -6.64
N LEU A 152 9.36 -3.37 -5.93
CA LEU A 152 7.97 -3.59 -6.35
C LEU A 152 7.06 -3.57 -5.12
N ILE A 153 6.06 -2.69 -5.14
CA ILE A 153 4.99 -2.64 -4.16
C ILE A 153 3.75 -3.24 -4.82
N SER A 154 3.31 -4.40 -4.36
CA SER A 154 2.16 -5.11 -4.92
C SER A 154 0.85 -4.53 -4.36
N PRO A 155 -0.23 -4.46 -5.16
CA PRO A 155 -1.53 -4.03 -4.65
C PRO A 155 -2.05 -4.99 -3.57
N PRO A 156 -2.63 -4.46 -2.46
CA PRO A 156 -3.27 -5.28 -1.44
C PRO A 156 -4.47 -6.06 -1.98
N ILE A 157 -4.55 -7.32 -1.60
CA ILE A 157 -5.72 -8.19 -1.73
C ILE A 157 -6.18 -8.49 -0.30
N ASP A 158 -7.40 -8.18 0.01
CA ASP A 158 -7.96 -8.30 1.37
C ASP A 158 -7.09 -7.61 2.45
N GLY A 159 -6.56 -6.42 2.08
CA GLY A 159 -5.73 -5.61 2.95
C GLY A 159 -4.27 -6.06 3.10
N ARG A 160 -3.84 -7.17 2.46
CA ARG A 160 -2.48 -7.73 2.57
C ARG A 160 -1.76 -7.69 1.23
N ALA A 161 -0.49 -7.39 1.27
CA ALA A 161 0.39 -7.40 0.10
C ALA A 161 1.85 -7.57 0.50
N SER A 162 2.73 -7.46 -0.49
CA SER A 162 4.17 -7.54 -0.28
C SER A 162 4.93 -6.40 -0.94
N ILE A 163 6.07 -6.10 -0.37
CA ILE A 163 7.11 -5.27 -0.97
C ILE A 163 8.29 -6.17 -1.33
N GLN A 164 8.74 -6.07 -2.57
CA GLN A 164 9.88 -6.80 -3.10
C GLN A 164 11.08 -5.88 -3.26
N LEU A 165 12.24 -6.33 -2.78
CA LEU A 165 13.56 -5.70 -2.94
C LEU A 165 14.51 -6.75 -3.53
N GLY A 166 14.89 -6.59 -4.80
CA GLY A 166 15.64 -7.64 -5.49
C GLY A 166 14.84 -8.94 -5.55
N ARG A 167 15.34 -9.97 -4.85
CA ARG A 167 14.70 -11.28 -4.69
C ARG A 167 14.05 -11.50 -3.32
N PHE A 168 14.11 -10.48 -2.44
CA PHE A 168 13.61 -10.54 -1.07
C PHE A 168 12.24 -9.88 -0.97
N PHE A 169 11.38 -10.41 -0.08
CA PHE A 169 10.01 -9.97 0.12
C PHE A 169 9.71 -9.82 1.59
N PHE A 170 8.96 -8.80 1.94
CA PHE A 170 8.30 -8.68 3.24
C PHE A 170 6.85 -8.26 3.05
N GLU A 171 6.00 -8.66 3.98
CA GLU A 171 4.58 -8.38 3.91
C GLU A 171 4.23 -7.03 4.51
N TYR A 172 3.17 -6.43 3.97
CA TYR A 172 2.50 -5.29 4.57
C TYR A 172 0.99 -5.46 4.57
N THR A 173 0.33 -4.81 5.53
CA THR A 173 -1.12 -4.67 5.56
C THR A 173 -1.49 -3.21 5.62
N VAL A 174 -2.60 -2.86 4.97
CA VAL A 174 -3.23 -1.54 5.08
C VAL A 174 -4.28 -1.62 6.19
N ALA A 175 -4.20 -0.71 7.16
CA ALA A 175 -5.13 -0.64 8.29
C ALA A 175 -6.41 0.11 7.92
#